data_f54bbb80f506dc92ff2dbc783f3fb3e3
#
_entry.id   f54bbb80f506dc92ff2dbc783f3fb3e3
#
_cell.length_a   1.000
_cell.length_b   1.000
_cell.length_c   1.000
_cell.angle_alpha   90.00
_cell.angle_beta   90.00
_cell.angle_gamma   90.00
#
_symmetry.space_group_name_H-M   'P 1'
#
loop_
_entity.id
_entity.type
_entity.pdbx_description
1 polymer ?
#
loop_
_entity_poly.entity_id
_entity_poly.type
_entity_poly.pdbx_seq_one_letter_code
_entity_poly.pdbx_strand_id
1 'polypeptide(L)'
;MKKSIYITLALAGILSMNSCNDDEFLPGNPSMEIKAENADALFGDSLPFTIKASDVDVPLSTLKAQLFYGEEQVSETVIRTKTSGSDYTGKIYIPYYANIPNGKATLKYILQNIHFTTTEQETELTLARPDFPYLTLVDEEGQEYRMDRQSMYHYSVSGDFSQKMKAYIKTPKVGEHGNELTFGWEDNTIAVGSTTSIPFSNTEPGNYTIQFNTFNYEASPFAKLLLNGKEMELVENDVYAVKLSLKQNDILTFEGVPAYDEWWIDPDFFEKQEDGTLKFLPIDGSYQITANGKRQYFSVIALKDGEAAKLQDDGTGAIWAIGNGIGKPSVSLYEVG
;
A
#
# COMPACT_ATOMS: atom_id res chain seq x y z
N MET A 1 -39.38 -16.27 78.95
CA MET A 1 -38.65 -17.33 78.21
C MET A 1 -38.55 -17.07 76.68
N LYS A 2 -39.09 -15.97 76.08
CA LYS A 2 -39.02 -15.68 74.62
C LYS A 2 -37.89 -14.74 74.19
N LYS A 3 -37.22 -14.03 75.10
CA LYS A 3 -36.13 -13.10 74.77
C LYS A 3 -34.74 -13.75 74.74
N SER A 4 -34.53 -14.93 75.36
CA SER A 4 -33.23 -15.62 75.35
C SER A 4 -32.96 -16.39 74.07
N ILE A 5 -34.01 -16.80 73.31
CA ILE A 5 -33.85 -17.58 72.07
C ILE A 5 -33.35 -16.68 70.91
N TYR A 6 -33.72 -15.37 70.89
CA TYR A 6 -33.28 -14.46 69.85
C TYR A 6 -31.80 -14.05 69.95
N ILE A 7 -31.25 -14.02 71.18
CA ILE A 7 -29.85 -13.67 71.40
C ILE A 7 -28.95 -14.84 70.97
N THR A 8 -29.36 -16.08 71.17
CA THR A 8 -28.62 -17.24 70.76
C THR A 8 -28.60 -17.47 69.23
N LEU A 9 -29.71 -17.08 68.55
CA LEU A 9 -29.73 -17.14 67.08
C LEU A 9 -28.93 -15.98 66.44
N ALA A 10 -28.87 -14.80 67.05
CA ALA A 10 -28.06 -13.71 66.60
C ALA A 10 -26.54 -13.95 66.74
N LEU A 11 -26.12 -14.72 67.81
CA LEU A 11 -24.72 -15.07 67.99
C LEU A 11 -24.25 -16.18 67.06
N ALA A 12 -25.14 -17.11 66.64
CA ALA A 12 -24.84 -18.15 65.67
C ALA A 12 -24.71 -17.62 64.25
N GLY A 13 -25.36 -16.48 63.94
CA GLY A 13 -25.29 -15.84 62.60
C GLY A 13 -24.01 -15.00 62.37
N ILE A 14 -23.25 -14.68 63.42
CA ILE A 14 -22.01 -13.87 63.30
C ILE A 14 -20.76 -14.76 63.14
N LEU A 15 -20.88 -16.04 63.45
CA LEU A 15 -19.77 -16.99 63.32
C LEU A 15 -19.65 -17.68 61.94
N SER A 16 -20.59 -17.41 61.01
CA SER A 16 -20.59 -18.00 59.68
C SER A 16 -20.10 -17.04 58.55
N MET A 17 -19.60 -15.87 58.93
CA MET A 17 -19.08 -14.89 57.91
C MET A 17 -17.54 -14.84 57.82
N ASN A 18 -16.82 -15.73 58.43
CA ASN A 18 -15.36 -15.81 58.29
C ASN A 18 -14.92 -17.04 57.47
N SER A 19 -15.51 -17.18 56.28
CA SER A 19 -14.98 -18.11 55.25
C SER A 19 -14.93 -17.41 53.93
N CYS A 20 -14.32 -16.20 53.90
CA CYS A 20 -13.54 -15.80 52.75
C CYS A 20 -12.14 -16.36 53.03
N ASN A 21 -11.77 -17.44 52.39
CA ASN A 21 -10.37 -17.67 52.07
C ASN A 21 -9.97 -16.44 51.24
N ASP A 22 -9.33 -15.49 51.87
CA ASP A 22 -8.47 -14.55 51.17
C ASP A 22 -7.30 -15.39 50.61
N ASP A 23 -7.49 -16.02 49.46
CA ASP A 23 -6.37 -16.45 48.65
C ASP A 23 -5.58 -15.17 48.40
N GLU A 24 -4.49 -14.99 49.16
CA GLU A 24 -3.59 -13.88 48.97
C GLU A 24 -3.23 -13.82 47.48
N PHE A 25 -3.71 -12.79 46.78
CA PHE A 25 -3.38 -12.57 45.36
C PHE A 25 -1.87 -12.33 45.28
N LEU A 26 -1.12 -13.35 44.87
CA LEU A 26 0.30 -13.24 44.60
C LEU A 26 0.47 -12.71 43.19
N PRO A 27 1.00 -11.49 43.01
CA PRO A 27 1.21 -10.93 41.68
C PRO A 27 2.26 -11.69 40.88
N GLY A 28 3.15 -12.44 41.56
CA GLY A 28 4.33 -13.07 40.99
C GLY A 28 5.46 -12.04 40.75
N ASN A 29 6.57 -12.55 40.23
CA ASN A 29 7.74 -11.74 39.90
C ASN A 29 8.39 -12.28 38.61
N PRO A 30 7.79 -12.01 37.42
CA PRO A 30 8.35 -12.49 36.17
C PRO A 30 9.72 -11.84 35.93
N SER A 31 10.66 -12.65 35.50
CA SER A 31 12.03 -12.24 35.18
C SER A 31 12.48 -12.82 33.85
N MET A 32 13.30 -12.10 33.12
CA MET A 32 13.83 -12.55 31.84
C MET A 32 15.31 -12.24 31.69
N GLU A 33 15.99 -13.05 30.90
CA GLU A 33 17.40 -12.90 30.53
C GLU A 33 17.51 -13.06 29.01
N ILE A 34 18.01 -12.02 28.32
CA ILE A 34 18.29 -12.06 26.90
C ILE A 34 19.56 -12.90 26.68
N LYS A 35 19.45 -14.05 25.98
CA LYS A 35 20.56 -14.99 25.78
C LYS A 35 21.49 -14.62 24.66
N ALA A 36 21.00 -13.94 23.63
CA ALA A 36 21.74 -13.46 22.50
C ALA A 36 21.25 -12.07 22.11
N GLU A 37 22.16 -11.14 22.00
CA GLU A 37 21.88 -9.79 21.51
C GLU A 37 22.32 -9.70 20.05
N ASN A 38 21.42 -9.26 19.19
CA ASN A 38 21.74 -8.82 17.85
C ASN A 38 21.91 -7.30 17.92
N ALA A 39 23.12 -6.82 17.69
CA ALA A 39 23.42 -5.38 17.70
C ALA A 39 23.01 -4.72 16.38
N ASP A 40 23.01 -5.50 15.28
CA ASP A 40 22.79 -5.03 13.93
C ASP A 40 21.78 -5.92 13.21
N ALA A 41 20.97 -5.32 12.30
CA ALA A 41 20.09 -6.04 11.41
C ALA A 41 19.89 -5.25 10.09
N LEU A 42 19.39 -5.94 9.07
CA LEU A 42 18.98 -5.30 7.84
C LEU A 42 17.44 -5.12 7.82
N PHE A 43 16.98 -4.04 7.21
CA PHE A 43 15.57 -3.94 6.85
C PHE A 43 15.18 -5.12 5.95
N GLY A 44 14.09 -5.79 6.26
CA GLY A 44 13.64 -7.02 5.59
C GLY A 44 14.08 -8.31 6.29
N ASP A 45 14.90 -8.27 7.33
CA ASP A 45 15.31 -9.45 8.10
C ASP A 45 14.18 -10.04 8.91
N SER A 46 14.29 -11.33 9.21
CA SER A 46 13.56 -12.03 10.28
C SER A 46 14.54 -12.36 11.39
N LEU A 47 14.76 -11.41 12.30
CA LEU A 47 15.79 -11.46 13.32
C LEU A 47 15.44 -12.43 14.44
N PRO A 48 16.23 -13.50 14.69
CA PRO A 48 15.96 -14.43 15.76
C PRO A 48 16.29 -13.82 17.11
N PHE A 49 15.54 -14.23 18.14
CA PHE A 49 15.83 -13.93 19.54
C PHE A 49 15.63 -15.13 20.42
N THR A 50 16.32 -15.16 21.55
CA THR A 50 16.17 -16.20 22.59
C THR A 50 16.15 -15.54 23.96
N ILE A 51 15.08 -15.76 24.70
CA ILE A 51 14.85 -15.21 26.04
C ILE A 51 14.64 -16.36 27.02
N LYS A 52 15.45 -16.41 28.06
CA LYS A 52 15.13 -17.25 29.21
C LYS A 52 14.14 -16.53 30.10
N ALA A 53 12.98 -17.14 30.32
CA ALA A 53 11.90 -16.53 31.07
C ALA A 53 11.55 -17.37 32.30
N SER A 54 11.36 -16.72 33.45
CA SER A 54 10.95 -17.40 34.67
C SER A 54 10.04 -16.53 35.54
N ASP A 55 9.16 -17.21 36.27
CA ASP A 55 8.43 -16.70 37.42
C ASP A 55 8.30 -17.89 38.38
N VAL A 56 8.71 -17.73 39.61
CA VAL A 56 8.76 -18.85 40.60
C VAL A 56 7.40 -19.08 41.19
N ASP A 57 6.61 -18.04 41.36
CA ASP A 57 5.38 -18.04 42.14
C ASP A 57 4.12 -18.19 41.27
N VAL A 58 4.16 -17.64 40.05
CA VAL A 58 2.98 -17.57 39.19
C VAL A 58 3.33 -18.08 37.77
N PRO A 59 2.48 -18.93 37.18
CA PRO A 59 2.71 -19.41 35.83
C PRO A 59 2.85 -18.27 34.81
N LEU A 60 3.80 -18.40 33.89
CA LEU A 60 3.99 -17.49 32.77
C LEU A 60 2.82 -17.55 31.79
N SER A 61 2.56 -16.49 31.06
CA SER A 61 1.50 -16.35 30.07
C SER A 61 2.05 -16.07 28.66
N THR A 62 2.67 -14.90 28.47
CA THR A 62 3.17 -14.47 27.16
C THR A 62 4.52 -13.77 27.25
N LEU A 63 5.31 -13.94 26.19
CA LEU A 63 6.48 -13.13 25.88
C LEU A 63 6.22 -12.39 24.56
N LYS A 64 6.29 -11.08 24.59
CA LYS A 64 6.19 -10.24 23.40
C LYS A 64 7.57 -9.68 23.06
N ALA A 65 7.89 -9.66 21.78
CA ALA A 65 8.99 -8.88 21.20
C ALA A 65 8.37 -7.81 20.30
N GLN A 66 8.66 -6.56 20.56
CA GLN A 66 8.13 -5.40 19.84
C GLN A 66 9.27 -4.57 19.28
N LEU A 67 9.20 -4.21 18.00
CA LEU A 67 10.17 -3.34 17.34
C LEU A 67 9.59 -1.95 17.14
N PHE A 68 10.40 -0.94 17.47
CA PHE A 68 10.01 0.46 17.35
C PHE A 68 11.00 1.24 16.46
N TYR A 69 10.45 2.04 15.53
CA TYR A 69 11.18 3.09 14.82
C TYR A 69 10.83 4.43 15.44
N GLY A 70 11.76 4.95 16.29
CA GLY A 70 11.43 6.05 17.18
C GLY A 70 10.37 5.62 18.21
N GLU A 71 9.21 6.28 18.21
CA GLU A 71 8.09 5.98 19.12
C GLU A 71 7.04 5.05 18.46
N GLU A 72 7.16 4.76 17.18
CA GLU A 72 6.19 3.95 16.43
C GLU A 72 6.51 2.47 16.50
N GLN A 73 5.55 1.66 17.00
CA GLN A 73 5.66 0.20 16.95
C GLN A 73 5.40 -0.27 15.53
N VAL A 74 6.41 -0.88 14.90
CA VAL A 74 6.36 -1.32 13.50
C VAL A 74 6.25 -2.83 13.33
N SER A 75 6.55 -3.62 14.37
CA SER A 75 6.46 -5.08 14.32
C SER A 75 6.26 -5.65 15.72
N GLU A 76 5.58 -6.80 15.80
CA GLU A 76 5.38 -7.55 17.05
C GLU A 76 5.42 -9.05 16.79
N THR A 77 6.04 -9.78 17.69
CA THR A 77 5.94 -11.24 17.79
C THR A 77 5.51 -11.63 19.19
N VAL A 78 4.49 -12.51 19.30
CA VAL A 78 3.96 -12.98 20.59
C VAL A 78 4.16 -14.47 20.70
N ILE A 79 4.79 -14.90 21.81
CA ILE A 79 5.03 -16.30 22.14
C ILE A 79 4.26 -16.66 23.42
N ARG A 80 3.55 -17.76 23.41
CA ARG A 80 2.95 -18.32 24.64
C ARG A 80 4.02 -19.00 25.47
N THR A 81 4.16 -18.56 26.72
CA THR A 81 5.10 -19.11 27.70
C THR A 81 4.36 -20.01 28.68
N LYS A 82 4.80 -21.28 28.82
CA LYS A 82 4.11 -22.25 29.68
C LYS A 82 4.97 -22.76 30.85
N THR A 83 6.30 -22.73 30.67
CA THR A 83 7.24 -23.34 31.59
C THR A 83 8.22 -22.30 32.10
N SER A 84 8.25 -22.08 33.43
CA SER A 84 9.24 -21.23 34.07
C SER A 84 10.65 -21.80 33.94
N GLY A 85 11.65 -20.92 33.78
CA GLY A 85 13.05 -21.29 33.65
C GLY A 85 13.47 -21.81 32.28
N SER A 86 12.57 -21.82 31.28
CA SER A 86 12.83 -22.28 29.91
C SER A 86 13.31 -21.19 29.01
N ASP A 87 14.04 -21.57 27.95
CA ASP A 87 14.40 -20.69 26.85
C ASP A 87 13.26 -20.65 25.82
N TYR A 88 12.85 -19.44 25.45
CA TYR A 88 11.84 -19.17 24.41
C TYR A 88 12.49 -18.50 23.23
N THR A 89 12.32 -19.11 22.05
CA THR A 89 12.90 -18.64 20.80
C THR A 89 11.80 -18.11 19.88
N GLY A 90 12.09 -17.05 19.16
CA GLY A 90 11.20 -16.48 18.16
C GLY A 90 11.98 -15.70 17.09
N LYS A 91 11.24 -15.10 16.17
CA LYS A 91 11.79 -14.17 15.19
C LYS A 91 10.94 -12.91 15.16
N ILE A 92 11.57 -11.77 15.09
CA ILE A 92 10.90 -10.47 14.82
C ILE A 92 11.24 -10.02 13.42
N TYR A 93 10.22 -9.65 12.65
CA TYR A 93 10.40 -9.09 11.32
C TYR A 93 10.80 -7.63 11.40
N ILE A 94 11.80 -7.21 10.62
CA ILE A 94 12.26 -5.84 10.47
C ILE A 94 11.62 -5.25 9.20
N PRO A 95 10.56 -4.43 9.31
CA PRO A 95 9.86 -3.92 8.14
C PRO A 95 10.75 -3.10 7.21
N TYR A 96 10.55 -3.26 5.91
CA TYR A 96 11.27 -2.55 4.86
C TYR A 96 10.36 -1.47 4.28
N TYR A 97 10.47 -0.23 4.76
CA TYR A 97 9.66 0.90 4.28
C TYR A 97 10.46 1.82 3.35
N ALA A 98 9.75 2.49 2.43
CA ALA A 98 10.34 3.53 1.60
C ALA A 98 10.81 4.72 2.44
N ASN A 99 11.87 5.39 1.99
CA ASN A 99 12.40 6.64 2.55
C ASN A 99 12.88 6.57 4.01
N ILE A 100 13.00 5.38 4.61
CA ILE A 100 13.61 5.23 5.93
C ILE A 100 15.11 5.00 5.76
N PRO A 101 15.97 5.92 6.23
CA PRO A 101 17.42 5.76 6.16
C PRO A 101 17.94 4.76 7.19
N ASN A 102 19.21 4.39 7.07
CA ASN A 102 19.91 3.66 8.15
C ASN A 102 19.81 4.43 9.46
N GLY A 103 19.66 3.70 10.56
CA GLY A 103 19.46 4.32 11.87
C GLY A 103 19.38 3.32 12.99
N LYS A 104 18.77 3.74 14.09
CA LYS A 104 18.59 2.92 15.28
C LYS A 104 17.11 2.60 15.48
N ALA A 105 16.86 1.41 16.01
CA ALA A 105 15.55 0.94 16.43
C ALA A 105 15.61 0.45 17.87
N THR A 106 14.48 0.44 18.55
CA THR A 106 14.36 -0.15 19.89
C THR A 106 13.63 -1.49 19.77
N LEU A 107 14.27 -2.54 20.29
CA LEU A 107 13.64 -3.85 20.44
C LEU A 107 13.27 -4.03 21.91
N LYS A 108 11.97 -4.10 22.19
CA LYS A 108 11.39 -4.20 23.51
C LYS A 108 10.82 -5.59 23.74
N TYR A 109 11.24 -6.23 24.82
CA TYR A 109 10.70 -7.51 25.28
C TYR A 109 9.81 -7.29 26.51
N ILE A 110 8.62 -7.92 26.50
CA ILE A 110 7.65 -7.84 27.58
C ILE A 110 7.25 -9.26 27.97
N LEU A 111 7.62 -9.68 29.17
CA LEU A 111 7.21 -10.95 29.73
C LEU A 111 6.04 -10.73 30.71
N GLN A 112 4.97 -11.50 30.55
CA GLN A 112 3.77 -11.39 31.36
C GLN A 112 3.41 -12.78 31.96
N ASN A 113 3.01 -12.79 33.24
CA ASN A 113 2.43 -13.97 33.87
C ASN A 113 0.88 -14.00 33.76
N ILE A 114 0.24 -15.04 34.27
CA ILE A 114 -1.24 -15.18 34.22
C ILE A 114 -1.98 -14.17 35.09
N HIS A 115 -1.29 -13.54 36.06
CA HIS A 115 -1.83 -12.48 36.90
C HIS A 115 -1.60 -11.09 36.34
N PHE A 116 -1.20 -10.98 35.06
CA PHE A 116 -0.94 -9.72 34.33
C PHE A 116 0.24 -8.90 34.86
N THR A 117 1.05 -9.45 35.78
CA THR A 117 2.31 -8.82 36.18
C THR A 117 3.29 -8.91 35.01
N THR A 118 3.96 -7.81 34.69
CA THR A 118 4.91 -7.70 33.56
C THR A 118 6.29 -7.33 34.02
N THR A 119 7.29 -7.77 33.26
CA THR A 119 8.64 -7.22 33.28
C THR A 119 9.05 -6.88 31.85
N GLU A 120 9.83 -5.79 31.68
CA GLU A 120 10.22 -5.27 30.39
C GLU A 120 11.74 -5.10 30.30
N GLN A 121 12.29 -5.36 29.13
CA GLN A 121 13.68 -5.05 28.78
C GLN A 121 13.74 -4.48 27.39
N GLU A 122 14.63 -3.53 27.16
CA GLU A 122 14.85 -2.88 25.87
C GLU A 122 16.31 -3.02 25.46
N THR A 123 16.53 -3.23 24.16
CA THR A 123 17.84 -3.23 23.52
C THR A 123 17.83 -2.31 22.31
N GLU A 124 18.96 -1.68 22.04
CA GLU A 124 19.13 -0.86 20.84
C GLU A 124 19.63 -1.75 19.70
N LEU A 125 19.05 -1.58 18.49
CA LEU A 125 19.38 -2.29 17.27
C LEU A 125 19.81 -1.28 16.20
N THR A 126 21.00 -1.46 15.62
CA THR A 126 21.44 -0.68 14.48
C THR A 126 20.86 -1.28 13.20
N LEU A 127 20.11 -0.48 12.44
CA LEU A 127 19.46 -0.90 11.19
C LEU A 127 20.15 -0.31 9.97
N ALA A 128 20.41 -1.15 8.99
CA ALA A 128 20.91 -0.75 7.69
C ALA A 128 20.01 -1.25 6.56
N ARG A 129 19.92 -0.48 5.48
CA ARG A 129 19.26 -0.95 4.26
C ARG A 129 20.20 -1.92 3.53
N PRO A 130 19.68 -3.08 3.11
CA PRO A 130 20.47 -4.00 2.32
C PRO A 130 20.81 -3.37 0.96
N ASP A 131 22.06 -3.51 0.55
CA ASP A 131 22.51 -3.19 -0.80
C ASP A 131 22.54 -4.48 -1.60
N PHE A 132 21.48 -4.74 -2.34
CA PHE A 132 21.34 -5.99 -3.09
C PHE A 132 22.33 -6.05 -4.25
N PRO A 133 22.95 -7.21 -4.53
CA PRO A 133 23.88 -7.34 -5.66
C PRO A 133 23.18 -7.22 -7.02
N TYR A 134 21.89 -7.52 -7.08
CA TYR A 134 20.99 -7.40 -8.24
C TYR A 134 19.54 -7.50 -7.76
N LEU A 135 18.61 -7.16 -8.64
CA LEU A 135 17.20 -7.49 -8.49
C LEU A 135 16.75 -8.38 -9.66
N THR A 136 15.54 -8.90 -9.56
CA THR A 136 14.91 -9.67 -10.64
C THR A 136 13.56 -9.07 -10.96
N LEU A 137 13.37 -8.66 -12.20
CA LEU A 137 12.08 -8.29 -12.76
C LEU A 137 11.41 -9.56 -13.27
N VAL A 138 10.15 -9.79 -12.91
CA VAL A 138 9.41 -11.00 -13.28
C VAL A 138 8.11 -10.55 -13.97
N ASP A 139 7.94 -10.92 -15.25
CA ASP A 139 6.76 -10.57 -16.02
C ASP A 139 5.55 -11.48 -15.73
N GLU A 140 4.41 -11.21 -16.36
CA GLU A 140 3.18 -11.97 -16.17
C GLU A 140 3.27 -13.42 -16.69
N GLU A 141 4.19 -13.71 -17.61
CA GLU A 141 4.47 -15.05 -18.11
C GLU A 141 5.47 -15.80 -17.21
N GLY A 142 6.03 -15.14 -16.20
CA GLY A 142 7.02 -15.70 -15.28
C GLY A 142 8.45 -15.68 -15.84
N GLN A 143 8.71 -14.94 -16.93
CA GLN A 143 10.05 -14.73 -17.43
C GLN A 143 10.81 -13.80 -16.50
N GLU A 144 12.03 -14.16 -16.17
CA GLU A 144 12.89 -13.42 -15.25
C GLU A 144 13.96 -12.64 -16.01
N TYR A 145 14.09 -11.35 -15.65
CA TYR A 145 15.11 -10.45 -16.18
C TYR A 145 15.95 -9.91 -15.03
N ARG A 146 17.28 -10.08 -15.13
CA ARG A 146 18.19 -9.58 -14.12
C ARG A 146 18.32 -8.07 -14.24
N MET A 147 18.03 -7.34 -13.15
CA MET A 147 18.28 -5.92 -13.01
C MET A 147 19.64 -5.71 -12.34
N ASP A 148 20.59 -5.17 -13.06
CA ASP A 148 21.93 -4.92 -12.55
C ASP A 148 21.98 -3.66 -11.69
N ARG A 149 22.77 -3.75 -10.61
CA ARG A 149 23.02 -2.62 -9.71
C ARG A 149 23.83 -1.54 -10.43
N GLN A 150 23.27 -0.34 -10.57
CA GLN A 150 23.93 0.82 -11.18
C GLN A 150 24.66 1.67 -10.14
N SER A 151 24.05 1.87 -8.99
CA SER A 151 24.60 2.55 -7.82
C SER A 151 23.85 2.09 -6.57
N MET A 152 24.16 2.65 -5.41
CA MET A 152 23.45 2.34 -4.18
C MET A 152 21.95 2.56 -4.36
N TYR A 153 21.15 1.51 -4.12
CA TYR A 153 19.70 1.45 -4.25
C TYR A 153 19.12 1.58 -5.66
N HIS A 154 19.95 1.84 -6.70
CA HIS A 154 19.49 1.98 -8.08
C HIS A 154 19.83 0.75 -8.91
N TYR A 155 18.81 0.22 -9.59
CA TYR A 155 18.88 -0.99 -10.40
C TYR A 155 18.22 -0.76 -11.75
N SER A 156 18.73 -1.41 -12.79
CA SER A 156 18.16 -1.34 -14.12
C SER A 156 18.34 -2.60 -14.93
N VAL A 157 17.46 -2.80 -15.89
CA VAL A 157 17.56 -3.81 -16.94
C VAL A 157 17.14 -3.19 -18.26
N SER A 158 17.89 -3.49 -19.33
CA SER A 158 17.56 -3.13 -20.70
C SER A 158 17.23 -4.38 -21.49
N GLY A 159 16.22 -4.32 -22.34
CA GLY A 159 15.77 -5.44 -23.15
C GLY A 159 14.70 -5.03 -24.15
N ASP A 160 14.36 -5.97 -25.02
CA ASP A 160 13.23 -5.80 -25.93
C ASP A 160 11.94 -6.12 -25.17
N PHE A 161 11.22 -5.06 -24.80
CA PHE A 161 10.00 -5.15 -24.03
C PHE A 161 8.80 -4.65 -24.83
N SER A 162 7.61 -5.15 -24.48
CA SER A 162 6.36 -4.60 -25.00
C SER A 162 6.18 -3.14 -24.56
N GLN A 163 5.42 -2.38 -25.31
CA GLN A 163 5.10 -0.99 -24.95
C GLN A 163 4.48 -0.86 -23.55
N LYS A 164 3.67 -1.83 -23.14
CA LYS A 164 3.10 -1.96 -21.80
C LYS A 164 3.64 -3.23 -21.14
N MET A 165 4.76 -3.10 -20.47
CA MET A 165 5.39 -4.21 -19.74
C MET A 165 4.80 -4.30 -18.34
N LYS A 166 4.25 -5.45 -18.01
CA LYS A 166 3.70 -5.74 -16.69
C LYS A 166 4.58 -6.72 -15.96
N ALA A 167 5.13 -6.31 -14.83
CA ALA A 167 6.07 -7.12 -14.06
C ALA A 167 6.12 -6.70 -12.61
N TYR A 168 6.49 -7.61 -11.72
CA TYR A 168 6.88 -7.26 -10.35
C TYR A 168 8.39 -7.44 -10.18
N ILE A 169 8.94 -6.91 -9.08
CA ILE A 169 10.36 -6.98 -8.79
C ILE A 169 10.58 -7.80 -7.54
N LYS A 170 11.58 -8.67 -7.51
CA LYS A 170 12.01 -9.41 -6.32
C LYS A 170 13.50 -9.23 -6.06
N THR A 171 13.88 -9.33 -4.77
CA THR A 171 15.28 -9.25 -4.33
C THR A 171 15.85 -10.65 -4.11
N PRO A 172 17.16 -10.84 -4.21
CA PRO A 172 17.81 -11.99 -3.57
C PRO A 172 17.74 -11.83 -2.05
N LYS A 173 17.91 -12.94 -1.33
CA LYS A 173 18.18 -12.91 0.11
C LYS A 173 19.59 -12.39 0.35
N VAL A 174 19.75 -11.49 1.32
CA VAL A 174 21.02 -10.90 1.72
C VAL A 174 21.18 -11.00 3.23
N GLY A 175 22.37 -11.38 3.70
CA GLY A 175 22.63 -11.61 5.12
C GLY A 175 22.12 -12.97 5.62
N GLU A 176 22.40 -13.27 6.87
CA GLU A 176 22.05 -14.55 7.51
C GLU A 176 20.54 -14.67 7.76
N HIS A 177 19.89 -13.56 8.05
CA HIS A 177 18.47 -13.49 8.44
C HIS A 177 17.56 -12.87 7.38
N GLY A 178 18.14 -12.58 6.19
CA GLY A 178 17.47 -11.89 5.10
C GLY A 178 16.33 -12.69 4.48
N ASN A 179 15.27 -12.00 4.14
CA ASN A 179 14.17 -12.52 3.34
C ASN A 179 14.29 -12.06 1.89
N GLU A 180 13.69 -12.80 0.97
CA GLU A 180 13.34 -12.27 -0.33
C GLU A 180 12.23 -11.23 -0.15
N LEU A 181 12.42 -10.05 -0.72
CA LEU A 181 11.40 -9.00 -0.76
C LEU A 181 10.81 -8.93 -2.17
N THR A 182 9.53 -8.63 -2.25
CA THR A 182 8.85 -8.36 -3.52
C THR A 182 8.34 -6.93 -3.54
N PHE A 183 8.30 -6.34 -4.73
CA PHE A 183 7.74 -5.01 -4.97
C PHE A 183 6.77 -5.12 -6.13
N GLY A 184 5.53 -4.79 -5.87
CA GLY A 184 4.46 -4.84 -6.84
C GLY A 184 3.58 -3.60 -6.75
N TRP A 185 2.48 -3.59 -7.48
CA TRP A 185 1.60 -2.43 -7.64
C TRP A 185 0.36 -2.54 -6.77
N GLU A 186 0.15 -1.59 -5.88
CA GLU A 186 -1.04 -1.49 -5.04
C GLU A 186 -1.43 -0.01 -4.89
N ASP A 187 -2.70 0.30 -4.97
CA ASP A 187 -3.24 1.65 -4.81
C ASP A 187 -2.51 2.73 -5.63
N ASN A 188 -2.19 2.41 -6.89
CA ASN A 188 -1.46 3.27 -7.84
C ASN A 188 -0.03 3.63 -7.39
N THR A 189 0.59 2.81 -6.56
CA THR A 189 1.96 2.98 -6.11
C THR A 189 2.68 1.64 -5.99
N ILE A 190 4.01 1.67 -5.89
CA ILE A 190 4.78 0.46 -5.63
C ILE A 190 4.78 0.17 -4.13
N ALA A 191 4.39 -1.05 -3.77
CA ALA A 191 4.34 -1.56 -2.41
C ALA A 191 5.26 -2.76 -2.22
N VAL A 192 5.95 -2.81 -1.08
CA VAL A 192 6.73 -3.98 -0.67
C VAL A 192 5.79 -5.10 -0.19
N GLY A 193 6.14 -6.36 -0.50
CA GLY A 193 5.34 -7.53 -0.16
C GLY A 193 4.30 -7.91 -1.22
N SER A 194 4.07 -7.06 -2.22
CA SER A 194 3.18 -7.33 -3.33
C SER A 194 3.87 -8.03 -4.50
N THR A 195 3.12 -8.84 -5.22
CA THR A 195 3.49 -9.46 -6.51
C THR A 195 2.54 -9.06 -7.63
N THR A 196 1.66 -8.09 -7.39
CA THR A 196 0.82 -7.49 -8.43
C THR A 196 1.72 -6.76 -9.42
N SER A 197 1.50 -6.96 -10.71
CA SER A 197 2.35 -6.39 -11.75
C SER A 197 2.34 -4.86 -11.76
N ILE A 198 3.52 -4.26 -11.75
CA ILE A 198 3.76 -2.83 -11.97
C ILE A 198 3.52 -2.55 -13.46
N PRO A 199 2.67 -1.58 -13.82
CA PRO A 199 2.32 -1.30 -15.21
C PRO A 199 3.36 -0.38 -15.88
N PHE A 200 4.58 -0.88 -16.09
CA PHE A 200 5.58 -0.13 -16.86
C PHE A 200 5.07 0.20 -18.26
N SER A 201 5.41 1.35 -18.76
CA SER A 201 5.01 1.76 -20.10
C SER A 201 6.07 2.64 -20.76
N ASN A 202 6.30 2.41 -22.04
CA ASN A 202 7.17 3.23 -22.87
C ASN A 202 6.38 3.79 -24.06
N THR A 203 6.89 4.81 -24.72
CA THR A 203 6.22 5.40 -25.91
C THR A 203 6.15 4.43 -27.08
N GLU A 204 7.16 3.56 -27.21
CA GLU A 204 7.30 2.58 -28.28
C GLU A 204 7.70 1.22 -27.71
N PRO A 205 7.29 0.09 -28.31
CA PRO A 205 7.83 -1.21 -27.98
C PRO A 205 9.27 -1.33 -28.51
N GLY A 206 10.05 -2.28 -27.98
CA GLY A 206 11.42 -2.55 -28.41
C GLY A 206 12.43 -2.37 -27.30
N ASN A 207 13.64 -1.96 -27.62
CA ASN A 207 14.72 -1.87 -26.65
C ASN A 207 14.59 -0.60 -25.79
N TYR A 208 14.26 -0.80 -24.50
CA TYR A 208 14.27 0.29 -23.51
C TYR A 208 14.74 -0.22 -22.14
N THR A 209 14.92 0.71 -21.21
CA THR A 209 15.45 0.42 -19.87
C THR A 209 14.38 0.59 -18.81
N ILE A 210 14.17 -0.46 -18.01
CA ILE A 210 13.37 -0.40 -16.78
C ILE A 210 14.31 -0.14 -15.61
N GLN A 211 13.95 0.82 -14.76
CA GLN A 211 14.73 1.22 -13.59
C GLN A 211 13.89 1.10 -12.32
N PHE A 212 14.56 0.85 -11.21
CA PHE A 212 13.94 0.81 -9.89
C PHE A 212 14.90 1.29 -8.81
N ASN A 213 14.36 2.05 -7.86
CA ASN A 213 15.09 2.53 -6.69
C ASN A 213 14.50 1.89 -5.42
N THR A 214 15.28 1.05 -4.75
CA THR A 214 14.85 0.34 -3.52
C THR A 214 14.76 1.25 -2.30
N PHE A 215 15.24 2.49 -2.35
CA PHE A 215 15.15 3.44 -1.23
C PHE A 215 13.77 4.09 -1.16
N ASN A 216 13.31 4.65 -2.29
CA ASN A 216 12.08 5.44 -2.35
C ASN A 216 10.95 4.77 -3.17
N TYR A 217 11.22 3.58 -3.74
CA TYR A 217 10.33 2.79 -4.60
C TYR A 217 9.98 3.48 -5.93
N GLU A 218 10.73 4.49 -6.33
CA GLU A 218 10.59 5.06 -7.66
C GLU A 218 10.99 4.06 -8.74
N ALA A 219 10.21 4.00 -9.79
CA ALA A 219 10.47 3.17 -10.96
C ALA A 219 10.24 3.94 -12.25
N SER A 220 10.76 3.44 -13.36
CA SER A 220 10.50 3.93 -14.70
C SER A 220 10.75 2.83 -15.74
N PRO A 221 10.24 2.95 -16.98
CA PRO A 221 9.48 4.08 -17.48
C PRO A 221 7.98 3.96 -17.17
N PHE A 222 7.36 5.12 -16.97
CA PHE A 222 5.93 5.28 -17.08
C PHE A 222 5.70 6.36 -18.13
N ALA A 223 5.26 5.96 -19.33
CA ALA A 223 5.02 6.89 -20.40
C ALA A 223 4.00 7.94 -19.97
N LYS A 224 4.37 9.22 -20.11
CA LYS A 224 3.46 10.32 -19.84
C LYS A 224 2.50 10.46 -20.99
N LEU A 225 1.20 10.47 -20.69
CA LEU A 225 0.18 10.83 -21.66
C LEU A 225 -0.01 12.34 -21.59
N LEU A 226 0.14 13.02 -22.72
CA LEU A 226 -0.06 14.46 -22.80
C LEU A 226 -1.22 14.76 -23.74
N LEU A 227 -2.01 15.77 -23.39
CA LEU A 227 -3.00 16.39 -24.26
C LEU A 227 -2.65 17.88 -24.39
N ASN A 228 -2.31 18.31 -25.59
CA ASN A 228 -1.78 19.65 -25.87
C ASN A 228 -0.61 20.03 -24.95
N GLY A 229 0.33 19.10 -24.72
CA GLY A 229 1.48 19.27 -23.84
C GLY A 229 1.17 19.28 -22.34
N LYS A 230 -0.10 19.12 -21.93
CA LYS A 230 -0.49 19.01 -20.53
C LYS A 230 -0.61 17.54 -20.12
N GLU A 231 0.07 17.17 -19.04
CA GLU A 231 0.06 15.79 -18.53
C GLU A 231 -1.34 15.36 -18.09
N MET A 232 -1.75 14.17 -18.52
CA MET A 232 -2.96 13.50 -18.09
C MET A 232 -2.65 12.67 -16.83
N GLU A 233 -3.38 12.89 -15.77
CA GLU A 233 -3.20 12.19 -14.50
C GLU A 233 -3.83 10.80 -14.55
N LEU A 234 -3.14 9.80 -14.00
CA LEU A 234 -3.68 8.45 -13.82
C LEU A 234 -4.78 8.50 -12.74
N VAL A 235 -6.02 8.18 -13.11
CA VAL A 235 -7.19 8.20 -12.20
C VAL A 235 -7.66 6.79 -11.83
N GLU A 236 -7.36 5.82 -12.66
CA GLU A 236 -7.65 4.40 -12.46
C GLU A 236 -6.68 3.59 -13.33
N ASN A 237 -6.56 2.28 -13.13
CA ASN A 237 -5.69 1.44 -13.94
C ASN A 237 -5.94 1.63 -15.44
N ASP A 238 -4.93 2.13 -16.15
CA ASP A 238 -4.95 2.46 -17.58
C ASP A 238 -6.04 3.48 -18.00
N VAL A 239 -6.47 4.34 -17.07
CA VAL A 239 -7.41 5.43 -17.31
C VAL A 239 -6.77 6.75 -16.85
N TYR A 240 -6.62 7.69 -17.77
CA TYR A 240 -5.95 8.96 -17.54
C TYR A 240 -6.91 10.11 -17.82
N ALA A 241 -6.84 11.18 -17.05
CA ALA A 241 -7.71 12.33 -17.20
C ALA A 241 -6.94 13.65 -17.12
N VAL A 242 -7.45 14.65 -17.82
CA VAL A 242 -6.95 16.02 -17.76
C VAL A 242 -8.11 17.01 -17.83
N LYS A 243 -8.03 18.07 -17.03
CA LYS A 243 -8.99 19.17 -17.06
C LYS A 243 -8.39 20.34 -17.86
N LEU A 244 -9.11 20.81 -18.86
CA LEU A 244 -8.68 21.84 -19.81
C LEU A 244 -9.81 22.83 -20.07
N SER A 245 -9.45 24.09 -20.35
CA SER A 245 -10.34 25.04 -21.01
C SER A 245 -10.12 24.96 -22.50
N LEU A 246 -11.13 24.58 -23.25
CA LEU A 246 -11.09 24.38 -24.70
C LEU A 246 -12.08 25.30 -25.38
N LYS A 247 -11.76 25.66 -26.65
CA LYS A 247 -12.65 26.38 -27.53
C LYS A 247 -13.15 25.46 -28.63
N GLN A 248 -14.32 25.77 -29.15
CA GLN A 248 -14.81 25.11 -30.34
C GLN A 248 -13.81 25.22 -31.48
N ASN A 249 -13.53 24.13 -32.17
CA ASN A 249 -12.54 23.94 -33.20
C ASN A 249 -11.07 23.98 -32.76
N ASP A 250 -10.76 23.92 -31.49
CA ASP A 250 -9.39 23.67 -31.03
C ASP A 250 -8.85 22.37 -31.60
N ILE A 251 -7.59 22.39 -32.02
CA ILE A 251 -6.89 21.20 -32.49
C ILE A 251 -6.21 20.53 -31.25
N LEU A 252 -6.50 19.28 -31.04
CA LEU A 252 -5.99 18.50 -29.93
C LEU A 252 -4.91 17.54 -30.42
N THR A 253 -3.74 17.59 -29.75
CA THR A 253 -2.63 16.67 -29.97
C THR A 253 -2.46 15.79 -28.77
N PHE A 254 -2.41 14.47 -28.99
CA PHE A 254 -2.15 13.49 -27.96
C PHE A 254 -0.74 12.93 -28.12
N GLU A 255 0.01 12.87 -27.02
CA GLU A 255 1.33 12.26 -26.97
C GLU A 255 1.35 11.13 -25.95
N GLY A 256 2.08 10.05 -26.25
CA GLY A 256 2.20 8.90 -25.36
C GLY A 256 0.96 7.98 -25.30
N VAL A 257 -0.12 8.33 -26.01
CA VAL A 257 -1.30 7.46 -26.16
C VAL A 257 -1.05 6.51 -27.34
N PRO A 258 -0.82 5.20 -27.09
CA PRO A 258 -0.46 4.27 -28.16
C PRO A 258 -1.59 4.11 -29.16
N ALA A 259 -1.27 4.18 -30.47
CA ALA A 259 -2.19 3.87 -31.57
C ALA A 259 -3.60 4.47 -31.37
N TYR A 260 -3.68 5.72 -30.82
CA TYR A 260 -4.98 6.33 -30.55
C TYR A 260 -5.78 6.60 -31.83
N ASP A 261 -5.15 6.57 -32.95
CA ASP A 261 -5.76 6.63 -34.27
C ASP A 261 -6.60 5.39 -34.61
N GLU A 262 -6.38 4.25 -33.93
CA GLU A 262 -7.18 3.05 -33.99
C GLU A 262 -8.32 3.05 -32.97
N TRP A 263 -8.32 4.00 -32.02
CA TRP A 263 -9.34 4.09 -30.99
C TRP A 263 -10.68 4.55 -31.55
N TRP A 264 -11.74 4.21 -30.86
CA TRP A 264 -13.04 4.77 -31.16
C TRP A 264 -13.09 6.25 -30.78
N ILE A 265 -13.33 7.08 -31.79
CA ILE A 265 -13.41 8.55 -31.65
C ILE A 265 -14.89 8.93 -31.74
N ASP A 266 -15.41 9.55 -30.66
CA ASP A 266 -16.79 9.99 -30.59
C ASP A 266 -17.00 11.19 -31.54
N PRO A 267 -17.80 11.04 -32.61
CA PRO A 267 -18.01 12.09 -33.59
C PRO A 267 -18.81 13.29 -33.05
N ASP A 268 -19.45 13.17 -31.89
CA ASP A 268 -20.14 14.29 -31.24
C ASP A 268 -19.17 15.25 -30.56
N PHE A 269 -17.98 14.75 -30.22
CA PHE A 269 -16.95 15.55 -29.51
C PHE A 269 -15.73 15.84 -30.38
N PHE A 270 -15.41 14.99 -31.35
CA PHE A 270 -14.17 15.08 -32.09
C PHE A 270 -14.35 14.81 -33.59
N GLU A 271 -13.65 15.57 -34.41
CA GLU A 271 -13.46 15.32 -35.82
C GLU A 271 -11.99 14.96 -36.08
N LYS A 272 -11.74 13.73 -36.57
CA LYS A 272 -10.40 13.24 -36.89
C LYS A 272 -9.86 13.98 -38.10
N GLN A 273 -8.64 14.54 -37.99
CA GLN A 273 -7.96 15.26 -39.05
C GLN A 273 -7.03 14.32 -39.84
N GLU A 274 -6.64 14.69 -41.04
CA GLU A 274 -5.74 13.91 -41.90
C GLU A 274 -4.34 13.71 -41.32
N ASP A 275 -3.89 14.64 -40.48
CA ASP A 275 -2.60 14.61 -39.79
C ASP A 275 -2.63 13.78 -38.47
N GLY A 276 -3.76 13.16 -38.18
CA GLY A 276 -3.95 12.36 -36.96
C GLY A 276 -4.37 13.16 -35.73
N THR A 277 -4.45 14.50 -35.80
CA THR A 277 -4.98 15.31 -34.70
C THR A 277 -6.50 15.21 -34.59
N LEU A 278 -7.07 15.63 -33.48
CA LEU A 278 -8.50 15.67 -33.26
C LEU A 278 -8.97 17.12 -33.13
N LYS A 279 -9.96 17.51 -33.92
CA LYS A 279 -10.60 18.80 -33.77
C LYS A 279 -11.74 18.70 -32.77
N PHE A 280 -11.77 19.57 -31.78
CA PHE A 280 -12.77 19.61 -30.73
C PHE A 280 -14.05 20.30 -31.21
N LEU A 281 -15.18 19.65 -31.11
CA LEU A 281 -16.45 20.13 -31.66
C LEU A 281 -17.35 20.87 -30.69
N PRO A 282 -17.38 20.55 -29.37
CA PRO A 282 -18.22 21.26 -28.42
C PRO A 282 -17.90 22.76 -28.29
N ILE A 283 -18.83 23.50 -27.68
CA ILE A 283 -18.70 24.94 -27.42
C ILE A 283 -17.54 25.27 -26.49
N ASP A 284 -17.14 26.53 -26.45
CA ASP A 284 -16.11 27.01 -25.50
C ASP A 284 -16.50 26.68 -24.06
N GLY A 285 -15.55 26.14 -23.30
CA GLY A 285 -15.83 25.76 -21.93
C GLY A 285 -14.66 25.05 -21.21
N SER A 286 -14.91 24.65 -19.99
CA SER A 286 -14.01 23.78 -19.23
C SER A 286 -14.46 22.33 -19.33
N TYR A 287 -13.53 21.45 -19.63
CA TYR A 287 -13.80 20.04 -19.87
C TYR A 287 -12.79 19.14 -19.16
N GLN A 288 -13.25 17.97 -18.76
CA GLN A 288 -12.37 16.85 -18.44
C GLN A 288 -12.37 15.90 -19.62
N ILE A 289 -11.20 15.63 -20.15
CA ILE A 289 -11.01 14.59 -21.18
C ILE A 289 -10.33 13.41 -20.50
N THR A 290 -10.91 12.21 -20.69
CA THR A 290 -10.42 10.97 -20.13
C THR A 290 -10.04 10.02 -21.25
N ALA A 291 -8.79 9.54 -21.24
CA ALA A 291 -8.29 8.49 -22.13
C ALA A 291 -8.37 7.14 -21.40
N ASN A 292 -9.17 6.21 -21.90
CA ASN A 292 -9.29 4.86 -21.37
C ASN A 292 -8.54 3.89 -22.26
N GLY A 293 -7.31 3.54 -21.89
CA GLY A 293 -6.45 2.65 -22.67
C GLY A 293 -6.99 1.20 -22.77
N LYS A 294 -7.66 0.74 -21.73
CA LYS A 294 -8.25 -0.61 -21.71
C LYS A 294 -9.41 -0.78 -22.70
N ARG A 295 -10.21 0.28 -22.86
CA ARG A 295 -11.39 0.27 -23.75
C ARG A 295 -11.15 0.98 -25.08
N GLN A 296 -9.99 1.63 -25.22
CA GLN A 296 -9.57 2.36 -26.42
C GLN A 296 -10.57 3.42 -26.85
N TYR A 297 -10.97 4.30 -25.94
CA TYR A 297 -11.82 5.46 -26.27
C TYR A 297 -11.51 6.67 -25.39
N PHE A 298 -11.91 7.85 -25.86
CA PHE A 298 -11.93 9.08 -25.10
C PHE A 298 -13.33 9.40 -24.62
N SER A 299 -13.46 9.87 -23.39
CA SER A 299 -14.71 10.47 -22.90
C SER A 299 -14.50 11.94 -22.56
N VAL A 300 -15.56 12.73 -22.73
CA VAL A 300 -15.55 14.17 -22.48
C VAL A 300 -16.65 14.51 -21.50
N ILE A 301 -16.32 15.24 -20.45
CA ILE A 301 -17.28 15.72 -19.44
C ILE A 301 -17.13 17.25 -19.36
N ALA A 302 -18.22 17.97 -19.56
CA ALA A 302 -18.27 19.41 -19.32
C ALA A 302 -18.13 19.68 -17.82
N LEU A 303 -17.37 20.72 -17.46
CA LEU A 303 -17.14 21.13 -16.08
C LEU A 303 -17.77 22.49 -15.79
N LYS A 304 -18.39 22.63 -14.61
CA LYS A 304 -18.80 23.88 -14.02
C LYS A 304 -18.14 23.99 -12.63
N ASP A 305 -17.40 25.07 -12.41
CA ASP A 305 -16.67 25.30 -11.16
C ASP A 305 -15.69 24.15 -10.79
N GLY A 306 -15.14 23.46 -11.81
CA GLY A 306 -14.18 22.35 -11.65
C GLY A 306 -14.80 20.96 -11.42
N GLU A 307 -16.12 20.88 -11.26
CA GLU A 307 -16.89 19.64 -11.10
C GLU A 307 -17.69 19.31 -12.35
N ALA A 308 -18.10 18.05 -12.51
CA ALA A 308 -18.94 17.64 -13.62
C ALA A 308 -20.22 18.49 -13.67
N ALA A 309 -20.52 19.08 -14.82
CA ALA A 309 -21.71 19.86 -15.01
C ALA A 309 -22.96 19.01 -14.79
N LYS A 310 -23.90 19.52 -14.02
CA LYS A 310 -25.19 18.88 -13.69
C LYS A 310 -26.32 19.69 -14.30
N LEU A 311 -27.45 19.03 -14.49
CA LEU A 311 -28.70 19.73 -14.76
C LEU A 311 -28.98 20.75 -13.67
N GLN A 312 -29.56 21.89 -14.01
CA GLN A 312 -29.92 22.90 -13.02
C GLN A 312 -30.99 22.35 -12.05
N ASP A 313 -30.95 22.79 -10.79
CA ASP A 313 -31.93 22.37 -9.76
C ASP A 313 -33.37 22.85 -10.09
N ASP A 314 -33.51 23.90 -10.91
CA ASP A 314 -34.77 24.41 -11.41
C ASP A 314 -35.37 23.62 -12.58
N GLY A 315 -34.73 22.52 -12.99
CA GLY A 315 -35.16 21.67 -14.11
C GLY A 315 -34.88 22.25 -15.49
N THR A 316 -34.16 23.37 -15.58
CA THR A 316 -33.68 23.90 -16.86
C THR A 316 -32.42 23.14 -17.28
N GLY A 317 -32.42 22.49 -18.31
CA GLY A 317 -31.39 21.59 -18.80
C GLY A 317 -31.99 20.21 -19.03
N ALA A 318 -31.58 19.60 -20.09
CA ALA A 318 -32.14 18.33 -20.50
C ALA A 318 -31.06 17.41 -21.05
N ILE A 319 -31.27 16.12 -20.91
CA ILE A 319 -30.52 15.11 -21.65
C ILE A 319 -31.24 14.96 -22.99
N TRP A 320 -30.54 15.25 -24.07
CA TRP A 320 -31.06 15.08 -25.42
C TRP A 320 -30.52 13.80 -26.02
N ALA A 321 -31.40 12.94 -26.47
CA ALA A 321 -31.03 11.76 -27.28
C ALA A 321 -31.28 12.08 -28.75
N ILE A 322 -30.26 11.98 -29.58
CA ILE A 322 -30.30 12.29 -31.00
C ILE A 322 -29.77 11.09 -31.77
N GLY A 323 -30.46 10.67 -32.82
CA GLY A 323 -30.01 9.58 -33.69
C GLY A 323 -31.09 9.10 -34.64
N ASN A 324 -30.67 8.38 -35.67
CA ASN A 324 -31.55 7.90 -36.76
C ASN A 324 -32.67 6.96 -36.27
N GLY A 325 -32.55 6.35 -35.09
CA GLY A 325 -33.58 5.49 -34.50
C GLY A 325 -34.57 6.20 -33.57
N ILE A 326 -34.43 7.51 -33.35
CA ILE A 326 -35.15 8.27 -32.30
C ILE A 326 -36.07 9.38 -32.90
N GLY A 327 -36.38 9.27 -34.17
CA GLY A 327 -37.36 10.16 -34.81
C GLY A 327 -36.82 11.47 -35.41
N LYS A 328 -35.51 11.77 -35.29
CA LYS A 328 -34.86 12.87 -36.01
C LYS A 328 -33.67 12.35 -36.82
N PRO A 329 -33.75 12.29 -38.11
CA PRO A 329 -32.69 11.76 -38.98
C PRO A 329 -31.51 12.71 -39.20
N SER A 330 -31.63 13.98 -38.86
CA SER A 330 -30.53 14.95 -38.91
C SER A 330 -30.73 16.02 -37.88
N VAL A 331 -29.62 16.50 -37.30
CA VAL A 331 -29.61 17.65 -36.36
C VAL A 331 -28.88 18.79 -37.04
N SER A 332 -29.56 19.90 -37.22
CA SER A 332 -28.93 21.17 -37.43
C SER A 332 -28.56 21.73 -36.05
N LEU A 333 -27.32 22.21 -35.86
CA LEU A 333 -26.86 22.81 -34.61
C LEU A 333 -27.73 24.01 -34.14
N TYR A 334 -28.58 24.52 -35.02
CA TYR A 334 -29.53 25.64 -34.74
C TYR A 334 -30.87 25.18 -34.18
N GLU A 335 -31.15 23.86 -34.13
CA GLU A 335 -32.41 23.33 -33.64
C GLU A 335 -32.33 22.79 -32.18
N VAL A 336 -31.14 22.86 -31.61
CA VAL A 336 -30.86 22.41 -30.23
C VAL A 336 -30.51 23.63 -29.39
N GLY A 337 -31.44 24.60 -29.35
CA GLY A 337 -31.32 25.81 -28.54
C GLY A 337 -32.05 25.66 -27.21
#